data_8960d5a4739cc3e190049f1c997299e2
#
_entry.id   8960d5a4739cc3e190049f1c997299e2
#
_cell.length_a   1.000
_cell.length_b   1.000
_cell.length_c   1.000
_cell.angle_alpha   90.00
_cell.angle_beta   90.00
_cell.angle_gamma   90.00
#
_symmetry.space_group_name_H-M   'P 1'
#
loop_
_entity.id
_entity.type
_entity.pdbx_description
1 polymer ?
#
loop_
_entity_poly.entity_id
_entity_poly.type
_entity_poly.pdbx_seq_one_letter_code
_entity_poly.pdbx_strand_id
1 'polypeptide(L)'
;MEYQIMKADMAQDDEKHYLGHVTFTLAGHQSQYEITLFSKNGKEWDYSLNFAGDSGIEEEFLKADELLEEDDDLFDALVDAAMDSMEQ
;
A
#
# COMPACT_ATOMS: atom_id res chain seq x y z
N MET A 1 -3.51 14.56 2.91
CA MET A 1 -4.53 13.51 3.13
C MET A 1 -4.19 12.69 4.36
N GLU A 2 -5.15 12.53 5.26
CA GLU A 2 -4.93 11.71 6.44
C GLU A 2 -5.21 10.24 6.13
N TYR A 3 -4.40 9.38 6.67
CA TYR A 3 -4.52 7.95 6.49
C TYR A 3 -4.06 7.22 7.77
N GLN A 4 -4.44 5.96 7.88
CA GLN A 4 -4.01 5.13 9.00
C GLN A 4 -3.54 3.78 8.47
N ILE A 5 -2.33 3.39 8.85
CA ILE A 5 -1.79 2.10 8.45
C ILE A 5 -2.15 1.08 9.52
N MET A 6 -2.87 0.04 9.12
CA MET A 6 -3.36 -1.00 10.03
C MET A 6 -2.36 -2.14 10.15
N LYS A 7 -1.72 -2.50 9.03
CA LYS A 7 -0.79 -3.61 8.98
C LYS A 7 0.15 -3.40 7.80
N ALA A 8 1.42 -3.78 7.97
CA ALA A 8 2.39 -3.71 6.89
C ALA A 8 3.34 -4.89 6.99
N ASP A 9 3.70 -5.46 5.84
CA ASP A 9 4.73 -6.48 5.77
C ASP A 9 5.51 -6.33 4.46
N MET A 10 6.69 -6.92 4.43
CA MET A 10 7.55 -6.93 3.25
C MET A 10 8.48 -8.12 3.35
N ALA A 11 8.65 -8.82 2.26
CA ALA A 11 9.60 -9.93 2.16
C ALA A 11 10.51 -9.72 0.96
N GLN A 12 11.71 -10.24 1.05
CA GLN A 12 12.67 -10.22 -0.05
C GLN A 12 12.99 -11.66 -0.43
N ASP A 13 12.94 -11.97 -1.73
CA ASP A 13 13.23 -13.32 -2.19
C ASP A 13 14.74 -13.52 -2.43
N ASP A 14 15.12 -14.70 -2.90
CA ASP A 14 16.52 -15.06 -3.16
C ASP A 14 17.15 -14.22 -4.27
N GLU A 15 16.34 -13.65 -5.14
CA GLU A 15 16.78 -12.78 -6.22
C GLU A 15 16.78 -11.32 -5.84
N LYS A 16 16.50 -11.02 -4.57
CA LYS A 16 16.43 -9.68 -4.01
C LYS A 16 15.27 -8.85 -4.54
N HIS A 17 14.21 -9.50 -4.99
CA HIS A 17 12.95 -8.84 -5.31
C HIS A 17 12.18 -8.61 -4.02
N TYR A 18 11.51 -7.46 -3.93
CA TYR A 18 10.69 -7.11 -2.77
C TYR A 18 9.22 -7.35 -3.08
N LEU A 19 8.52 -7.95 -2.14
CA LEU A 19 7.07 -8.11 -2.21
C LEU A 19 6.47 -7.76 -0.86
N GLY A 20 5.60 -6.78 -0.83
CA GLY A 20 5.02 -6.30 0.41
C GLY A 20 3.53 -6.06 0.30
N HIS A 21 2.89 -5.96 1.46
CA HIS A 21 1.47 -5.68 1.57
C HIS A 21 1.27 -4.67 2.69
N VAL A 22 0.41 -3.68 2.45
CA VAL A 22 0.04 -2.71 3.47
C VAL A 22 -1.48 -2.58 3.49
N THR A 23 -2.06 -2.80 4.67
CA THR A 23 -3.49 -2.59 4.88
C THR A 23 -3.66 -1.22 5.52
N PHE A 24 -4.48 -0.38 4.94
CA PHE A 24 -4.63 1.00 5.39
C PHE A 24 -6.05 1.51 5.18
N THR A 25 -6.36 2.62 5.85
CA THR A 25 -7.62 3.33 5.68
C THR A 25 -7.32 4.79 5.34
N LEU A 26 -8.28 5.43 4.69
CA LEU A 26 -8.18 6.85 4.33
C LEU A 26 -9.26 7.63 5.08
N ALA A 27 -8.92 8.86 5.48
CA ALA A 27 -9.89 9.73 6.16
C ALA A 27 -11.11 9.97 5.28
N GLY A 28 -12.29 9.83 5.87
CA GLY A 28 -13.55 10.01 5.15
C GLY A 28 -14.00 8.80 4.34
N HIS A 29 -13.20 7.75 4.28
CA HIS A 29 -13.59 6.50 3.58
C HIS A 29 -14.06 5.46 4.58
N GLN A 30 -15.05 4.69 4.21
CA GLN A 30 -15.56 3.58 5.01
C GLN A 30 -14.86 2.28 4.67
N SER A 31 -14.23 2.23 3.49
CA SER A 31 -13.55 1.03 3.00
C SER A 31 -12.14 0.91 3.58
N GLN A 32 -11.69 -0.33 3.75
CA GLN A 32 -10.29 -0.61 4.06
C GLN A 32 -9.62 -1.13 2.80
N TYR A 33 -8.36 -0.78 2.63
CA TYR A 33 -7.62 -1.10 1.41
C TYR A 33 -6.37 -1.90 1.71
N GLU A 34 -6.00 -2.76 0.77
CA GLU A 34 -4.72 -3.45 0.81
C GLU A 34 -3.97 -3.14 -0.47
N ILE A 35 -2.78 -2.59 -0.33
CA ILE A 35 -1.89 -2.37 -1.47
C ILE A 35 -0.82 -3.46 -1.47
N THR A 36 -0.59 -4.06 -2.65
CA THR A 36 0.51 -4.99 -2.85
C THR A 36 1.62 -4.23 -3.55
N LEU A 37 2.81 -4.25 -2.98
CA LEU A 37 3.97 -3.53 -3.50
C LEU A 37 5.00 -4.53 -3.99
N PHE A 38 5.53 -4.28 -5.18
CA PHE A 38 6.55 -5.14 -5.77
C PHE A 38 7.67 -4.29 -6.36
N SER A 39 8.92 -4.71 -6.12
CA SER A 39 10.07 -4.06 -6.72
C SER A 39 11.17 -5.08 -7.00
N LYS A 40 11.86 -4.91 -8.13
CA LYS A 40 12.99 -5.74 -8.48
C LYS A 40 14.29 -5.25 -7.85
N ASN A 41 14.34 -3.99 -7.47
CA ASN A 41 15.60 -3.37 -7.02
C ASN A 41 15.44 -2.48 -5.79
N GLY A 42 14.23 -2.34 -5.26
CA GLY A 42 13.96 -1.47 -4.13
C GLY A 42 13.87 0.01 -4.47
N LYS A 43 13.94 0.36 -5.74
CA LYS A 43 13.90 1.77 -6.18
C LYS A 43 12.68 2.08 -7.02
N GLU A 44 12.30 1.18 -7.91
CA GLU A 44 11.11 1.33 -8.73
C GLU A 44 10.04 0.38 -8.22
N TRP A 45 8.86 0.90 -7.96
CA TRP A 45 7.78 0.15 -7.32
C TRP A 45 6.57 0.05 -8.23
N ASP A 46 6.08 -1.17 -8.36
CA ASP A 46 4.76 -1.43 -8.94
C ASP A 46 3.79 -1.69 -7.80
N TYR A 47 2.52 -1.41 -8.02
CA TYR A 47 1.52 -1.67 -7.00
C TYR A 47 0.22 -2.17 -7.58
N SER A 48 -0.56 -2.83 -6.73
CA SER A 48 -1.91 -3.26 -7.03
C SER A 48 -2.76 -2.96 -5.81
N LEU A 49 -3.90 -2.30 -6.01
CA LEU A 49 -4.79 -1.94 -4.93
C LEU A 49 -6.00 -2.87 -4.91
N ASN A 50 -6.36 -3.34 -3.73
CA ASN A 50 -7.53 -4.19 -3.52
C ASN A 50 -8.25 -3.77 -2.24
N PHE A 51 -9.48 -4.24 -2.08
CA PHE A 51 -10.14 -4.10 -0.80
C PHE A 51 -9.54 -5.08 0.20
N ALA A 52 -9.36 -4.64 1.44
CA ALA A 52 -8.91 -5.50 2.53
C ALA A 52 -10.12 -6.17 3.16
N GLY A 53 -10.26 -7.48 2.96
CA GLY A 53 -11.40 -8.22 3.47
C GLY A 53 -12.62 -8.10 2.55
N ASP A 54 -13.74 -7.70 3.11
CA ASP A 54 -14.98 -7.57 2.35
C ASP A 54 -14.92 -6.41 1.37
N SER A 55 -15.68 -6.53 0.27
CA SER A 55 -15.76 -5.46 -0.72
C SER A 55 -16.34 -4.20 -0.09
N GLY A 56 -15.68 -3.08 -0.35
CA GLY A 56 -16.11 -1.78 0.12
C GLY A 56 -16.89 -1.02 -0.94
N ILE A 57 -16.80 0.30 -0.89
CA ILE A 57 -17.50 1.19 -1.79
C ILE A 57 -16.62 1.46 -3.01
N GLU A 58 -17.12 1.11 -4.20
CA GLU A 58 -16.35 1.22 -5.44
C GLU A 58 -15.89 2.65 -5.73
N GLU A 59 -16.73 3.64 -5.47
CA GLU A 59 -16.35 5.04 -5.67
C GLU A 59 -15.17 5.44 -4.79
N GLU A 60 -15.13 4.93 -3.57
CA GLU A 60 -14.00 5.18 -2.68
C GLU A 60 -12.74 4.49 -3.19
N PHE A 61 -12.90 3.28 -3.72
CA PHE A 61 -11.77 2.54 -4.31
C PHE A 61 -11.14 3.32 -5.45
N LEU A 62 -11.96 3.85 -6.35
CA LEU A 62 -11.47 4.62 -7.50
C LEU A 62 -10.74 5.88 -7.03
N LYS A 63 -11.24 6.55 -6.00
CA LYS A 63 -10.57 7.72 -5.43
C LYS A 63 -9.26 7.36 -4.76
N ALA A 64 -9.21 6.23 -4.07
CA ALA A 64 -7.98 5.77 -3.43
C ALA A 64 -6.91 5.45 -4.48
N ASP A 65 -7.27 4.79 -5.56
CA ASP A 65 -6.35 4.47 -6.64
C ASP A 65 -5.81 5.75 -7.29
N GLU A 66 -6.68 6.70 -7.57
CA GLU A 66 -6.29 7.99 -8.13
C GLU A 66 -5.35 8.73 -7.18
N LEU A 67 -5.64 8.69 -5.89
CA LEU A 67 -4.82 9.36 -4.89
C LEU A 67 -3.41 8.75 -4.83
N LEU A 68 -3.31 7.43 -4.96
CA LEU A 68 -2.00 6.76 -4.96
C LEU A 68 -1.16 7.17 -6.17
N GLU A 69 -1.80 7.48 -7.29
CA GLU A 69 -1.08 7.94 -8.48
C GLU A 69 -0.68 9.40 -8.37
N GLU A 70 -1.46 10.23 -7.69
CA GLU A 70 -1.26 11.67 -7.64
C GLU A 70 -0.48 12.15 -6.41
N ASP A 71 -0.61 11.43 -5.29
CA ASP A 71 0.01 11.83 -4.03
C ASP A 71 1.22 10.96 -3.74
N ASP A 72 2.38 11.43 -4.16
CA ASP A 72 3.63 10.71 -3.96
C ASP A 72 3.96 10.53 -2.49
N ASP A 73 3.58 11.49 -1.65
CA ASP A 73 3.84 11.40 -0.20
C ASP A 73 3.08 10.23 0.42
N LEU A 74 1.84 10.01 0.01
CA LEU A 74 1.05 8.88 0.50
C LEU A 74 1.68 7.56 0.05
N PHE A 75 2.03 7.45 -1.23
CA PHE A 75 2.64 6.24 -1.77
C PHE A 75 3.95 5.94 -1.05
N ASP A 76 4.80 6.95 -0.88
CA ASP A 76 6.09 6.79 -0.20
C ASP A 76 5.90 6.35 1.25
N ALA A 77 4.89 6.88 1.93
CA ALA A 77 4.60 6.49 3.31
C ALA A 77 4.22 5.01 3.41
N LEU A 78 3.46 4.50 2.44
CA LEU A 78 3.07 3.10 2.42
C LEU A 78 4.28 2.19 2.13
N VAL A 79 5.15 2.58 1.20
CA VAL A 79 6.38 1.86 0.91
C VAL A 79 7.28 1.85 2.15
N ASP A 80 7.45 3.00 2.80
CA ASP A 80 8.27 3.12 4.01
C ASP A 80 7.75 2.22 5.13
N ALA A 81 6.43 2.17 5.32
CA ALA A 81 5.84 1.32 6.35
C ALA A 81 6.15 -0.15 6.09
N ALA A 82 6.05 -0.59 4.83
CA ALA A 82 6.37 -1.95 4.45
C ALA A 82 7.86 -2.26 4.64
N MET A 83 8.73 -1.34 4.22
CA MET A 83 10.17 -1.51 4.39
C MET A 83 10.59 -1.54 5.85
N ASP A 84 9.98 -0.68 6.69
CA ASP A 84 10.25 -0.66 8.12
C ASP A 84 9.90 -1.99 8.78
N SER A 85 8.89 -2.70 8.28
CA SER A 85 8.49 -3.98 8.84
C SER A 85 9.59 -5.05 8.71
N MET A 86 10.50 -4.89 7.75
CA MET A 86 11.61 -5.82 7.54
C MET A 86 12.72 -5.67 8.59
N GLU A 87 12.76 -4.54 9.26
CA GLU A 87 13.81 -4.24 10.24
C GLU A 87 13.46 -4.71 11.65
N GLN A 88 12.29 -5.28 11.83
CA GLN A 88 11.82 -5.73 13.14
C GLN A 88 12.13 -7.19 13.43
#